data_ba8bfab4f07c2502328ccadeb7f167a4
#
_entry.id   ba8bfab4f07c2502328ccadeb7f167a4
#
_cell.length_a   1.000
_cell.length_b   1.000
_cell.length_c   1.000
_cell.angle_alpha   90.00
_cell.angle_beta   90.00
_cell.angle_gamma   90.00
#
_symmetry.space_group_name_H-M   'P 1'
#
loop_
_entity.id
_entity.type
_entity.pdbx_description
1 polymer ?
#
loop_
_entity_poly.entity_id
_entity_poly.type
_entity_poly.pdbx_seq_one_letter_code
_entity_poly.pdbx_strand_id
1 'polypeptide(L)'
;KFFRRIYVSTNPDYEISRFLTERMKFKYTPAYKGSINVELAGDNITLALMQELVPNQGDAWKYMLEVIDGVFDNLTAKKIKVAKLPHLELFKTIKINNIPPEIIDWAGLTLFLRVRTLAQRTAEMHIALGGDTTDTAFTPTTYNGDYTVWLKNRLIYQFQNRLNTIENNLHKLDGLALELAHQFLDKKKEIRKHFLDFDWTKLKSERIRIHGDYHLGQVLVNGDDFYILDFEGEPESTIRDRKVKQPPLKDVAGLFRSFHYAIYATIFNNKDKYPFELEELFSAGETLFNYMVGVFLDTYIEKAQEGNLNIGYNKEIAFLLKYCILEKAVYELGYELNSRPRWAVIPLRGIASIMEY
;
A
#
# COMPACT_ATOMS: atom_id res chain seq x y z
N LYS A 1 18.53 -12.92 -9.52
CA LYS A 1 18.59 -11.46 -9.28
C LYS A 1 19.96 -11.09 -8.73
N PHE A 2 20.68 -10.19 -9.43
CA PHE A 2 21.90 -9.55 -8.90
C PHE A 2 21.53 -8.18 -8.38
N PHE A 3 22.00 -7.85 -7.15
CA PHE A 3 21.71 -6.55 -6.56
C PHE A 3 22.62 -5.47 -7.14
N ARG A 4 22.02 -4.41 -7.72
CA ARG A 4 22.79 -3.30 -8.30
C ARG A 4 23.40 -2.38 -7.23
N ARG A 5 22.73 -2.28 -6.07
CA ARG A 5 23.19 -1.54 -4.92
C ARG A 5 23.57 -2.53 -3.82
N ILE A 6 24.82 -2.53 -3.45
CA ILE A 6 25.39 -3.43 -2.45
C ILE A 6 25.50 -2.66 -1.13
N TYR A 7 25.09 -3.27 -0.06
CA TYR A 7 25.15 -2.73 1.30
C TYR A 7 26.07 -3.58 2.16
N VAL A 8 26.77 -2.94 3.10
CA VAL A 8 27.53 -3.65 4.16
C VAL A 8 26.52 -4.16 5.20
N SER A 9 25.69 -5.08 4.78
CA SER A 9 24.64 -5.77 5.56
C SER A 9 23.97 -6.82 4.71
N THR A 10 23.31 -7.78 5.35
CA THR A 10 22.40 -8.74 4.69
C THR A 10 21.26 -8.01 4.00
N ASN A 11 20.99 -8.34 2.73
CA ASN A 11 19.88 -7.74 1.99
C ASN A 11 18.53 -8.25 2.52
N PRO A 12 17.53 -7.37 2.77
CA PRO A 12 16.21 -7.77 3.27
C PRO A 12 15.49 -8.77 2.36
N ASP A 13 15.60 -8.66 1.03
CA ASP A 13 14.95 -9.58 0.10
C ASP A 13 15.49 -11.02 0.27
N TYR A 14 16.80 -11.18 0.43
CA TYR A 14 17.40 -12.49 0.74
C TYR A 14 16.93 -13.00 2.11
N GLU A 15 17.00 -12.16 3.15
CA GLU A 15 16.66 -12.53 4.52
C GLU A 15 15.20 -12.98 4.62
N ILE A 16 14.26 -12.19 4.08
CA ILE A 16 12.83 -12.48 4.13
C ILE A 16 12.46 -13.66 3.22
N SER A 17 12.95 -13.71 1.96
CA SER A 17 12.64 -14.79 1.05
C SER A 17 13.08 -16.15 1.59
N ARG A 18 14.28 -16.20 2.18
CA ARG A 18 14.80 -17.42 2.81
C ARG A 18 13.94 -17.82 4.02
N PHE A 19 13.63 -16.87 4.90
CA PHE A 19 12.80 -17.11 6.07
C PHE A 19 11.40 -17.64 5.69
N LEU A 20 10.72 -16.97 4.76
CA LEU A 20 9.39 -17.36 4.28
C LEU A 20 9.40 -18.76 3.67
N THR A 21 10.43 -19.09 2.87
CA THR A 21 10.53 -20.39 2.18
C THR A 21 10.96 -21.51 3.13
N GLU A 22 12.10 -21.36 3.79
CA GLU A 22 12.72 -22.46 4.52
C GLU A 22 12.07 -22.72 5.86
N ARG A 23 11.65 -21.64 6.56
CA ARG A 23 11.14 -21.72 7.92
C ARG A 23 9.62 -21.74 8.01
N MET A 24 8.96 -20.76 7.35
CA MET A 24 7.51 -20.59 7.45
C MET A 24 6.73 -21.39 6.40
N LYS A 25 7.40 -21.92 5.37
CA LYS A 25 6.77 -22.68 4.27
C LYS A 25 5.66 -21.91 3.57
N PHE A 26 5.80 -20.57 3.51
CA PHE A 26 4.87 -19.69 2.81
C PHE A 26 4.97 -19.95 1.29
N LYS A 27 3.84 -20.25 0.65
CA LYS A 27 3.80 -20.73 -0.74
C LYS A 27 3.64 -19.65 -1.79
N TYR A 28 3.19 -18.45 -1.38
CA TYR A 28 2.79 -17.38 -2.30
C TYR A 28 3.89 -16.31 -2.46
N THR A 29 5.13 -16.78 -2.49
CA THR A 29 6.32 -16.03 -2.88
C THR A 29 7.23 -16.96 -3.70
N PRO A 30 8.06 -16.44 -4.62
CA PRO A 30 9.07 -17.27 -5.31
C PRO A 30 9.97 -17.95 -4.29
N ALA A 31 10.00 -19.28 -4.30
CA ALA A 31 10.76 -20.04 -3.31
C ALA A 31 12.26 -19.74 -3.42
N TYR A 32 12.89 -19.45 -2.28
CA TYR A 32 14.34 -19.30 -2.18
C TYR A 32 15.05 -20.58 -2.62
N LYS A 33 16.07 -20.45 -3.48
CA LYS A 33 16.88 -21.57 -4.01
C LYS A 33 18.37 -21.40 -3.73
N GLY A 34 18.82 -20.19 -3.38
CA GLY A 34 20.23 -19.94 -3.09
C GLY A 34 20.58 -18.46 -3.09
N SER A 35 21.80 -18.14 -2.67
CA SER A 35 22.33 -16.78 -2.66
C SER A 35 23.84 -16.78 -2.84
N ILE A 36 24.37 -15.62 -3.25
CA ILE A 36 25.80 -15.33 -3.21
C ILE A 36 26.02 -14.28 -2.13
N ASN A 37 26.71 -14.68 -1.07
CA ASN A 37 27.07 -13.81 0.03
C ASN A 37 28.58 -13.73 0.18
N VAL A 38 29.09 -12.59 0.60
CA VAL A 38 30.51 -12.37 0.93
C VAL A 38 30.59 -11.89 2.37
N GLU A 39 31.45 -12.52 3.14
CA GLU A 39 31.77 -12.06 4.48
C GLU A 39 32.94 -11.07 4.42
N LEU A 40 32.76 -9.87 4.91
CA LEU A 40 33.77 -8.82 4.95
C LEU A 40 33.78 -8.15 6.34
N ALA A 41 34.89 -8.25 7.06
CA ALA A 41 35.08 -7.67 8.38
C ALA A 41 33.97 -8.03 9.41
N GLY A 42 33.39 -9.24 9.29
CA GLY A 42 32.31 -9.74 10.15
C GLY A 42 30.89 -9.39 9.68
N ASP A 43 30.78 -8.61 8.60
CA ASP A 43 29.49 -8.30 7.99
C ASP A 43 29.18 -9.28 6.83
N ASN A 44 27.95 -9.71 6.73
CA ASN A 44 27.47 -10.56 5.63
C ASN A 44 26.82 -9.69 4.55
N ILE A 45 27.46 -9.64 3.38
CA ILE A 45 27.06 -8.82 2.23
C ILE A 45 26.40 -9.71 1.19
N THR A 46 25.14 -9.47 0.87
CA THR A 46 24.42 -10.21 -0.15
C THR A 46 24.62 -9.59 -1.54
N LEU A 47 25.17 -10.36 -2.49
CA LEU A 47 25.42 -9.95 -3.86
C LEU A 47 24.32 -10.40 -4.82
N ALA A 48 23.75 -11.58 -4.59
CA ALA A 48 22.72 -12.16 -5.46
C ALA A 48 21.76 -13.05 -4.69
N LEU A 49 20.56 -13.19 -5.24
CA LEU A 49 19.47 -14.05 -4.78
C LEU A 49 18.99 -14.92 -5.95
N MET A 50 18.86 -16.22 -5.72
CA MET A 50 18.24 -17.16 -6.62
C MET A 50 16.90 -17.64 -6.05
N GLN A 51 15.87 -17.51 -6.84
CA GLN A 51 14.50 -17.90 -6.50
C GLN A 51 13.91 -18.76 -7.60
N GLU A 52 12.89 -19.54 -7.27
CA GLU A 52 12.12 -20.30 -8.24
C GLU A 52 11.37 -19.34 -9.19
N LEU A 53 11.34 -19.70 -10.48
CA LEU A 53 10.53 -18.98 -11.45
C LEU A 53 9.06 -19.32 -11.23
N VAL A 54 8.26 -18.32 -10.93
CA VAL A 54 6.80 -18.45 -10.83
C VAL A 54 6.18 -18.22 -12.20
N PRO A 55 5.47 -19.21 -12.78
CA PRO A 55 4.64 -18.99 -13.96
C PRO A 55 3.62 -17.88 -13.66
N ASN A 56 3.48 -16.90 -14.57
CA ASN A 56 2.59 -15.78 -14.32
C ASN A 56 2.05 -15.15 -15.61
N GLN A 57 0.96 -14.38 -15.49
CA GLN A 57 0.35 -13.61 -16.56
C GLN A 57 0.74 -12.12 -16.50
N GLY A 58 1.79 -11.77 -15.78
CA GLY A 58 2.25 -10.41 -15.55
C GLY A 58 2.01 -9.94 -14.11
N ASP A 59 2.30 -8.67 -13.88
CA ASP A 59 2.10 -8.05 -12.57
C ASP A 59 0.63 -7.64 -12.35
N ALA A 60 0.25 -7.55 -11.07
CA ALA A 60 -1.10 -7.17 -10.68
C ALA A 60 -1.42 -5.71 -10.98
N TRP A 61 -0.42 -4.85 -11.24
CA TRP A 61 -0.64 -3.47 -11.65
C TRP A 61 -1.30 -3.42 -13.03
N LYS A 62 -0.73 -4.09 -14.03
CA LYS A 62 -1.30 -4.16 -15.39
C LYS A 62 -2.67 -4.82 -15.38
N TYR A 63 -2.78 -5.95 -14.67
CA TYR A 63 -4.04 -6.65 -14.50
C TYR A 63 -5.14 -5.72 -13.94
N MET A 64 -4.82 -4.96 -12.89
CA MET A 64 -5.80 -4.08 -12.25
C MET A 64 -6.19 -2.91 -13.15
N LEU A 65 -5.26 -2.34 -13.93
CA LEU A 65 -5.59 -1.31 -14.92
C LEU A 65 -6.60 -1.81 -15.95
N GLU A 66 -6.41 -3.03 -16.49
CA GLU A 66 -7.32 -3.65 -17.47
C GLU A 66 -8.71 -3.90 -16.87
N VAL A 67 -8.76 -4.43 -15.64
CA VAL A 67 -10.03 -4.68 -14.94
C VAL A 67 -10.78 -3.39 -14.66
N ILE A 68 -10.09 -2.37 -14.15
CA ILE A 68 -10.70 -1.07 -13.82
C ILE A 68 -11.16 -0.36 -15.09
N ASP A 69 -10.42 -0.43 -16.20
CA ASP A 69 -10.88 0.12 -17.49
C ASP A 69 -12.22 -0.49 -17.91
N GLY A 70 -12.37 -1.82 -17.78
CA GLY A 70 -13.64 -2.50 -18.03
C GLY A 70 -14.76 -2.07 -17.07
N VAL A 71 -14.45 -1.76 -15.81
CA VAL A 71 -15.44 -1.24 -14.86
C VAL A 71 -15.93 0.15 -15.30
N PHE A 72 -15.03 1.04 -15.75
CA PHE A 72 -15.43 2.35 -16.26
C PHE A 72 -16.19 2.26 -17.59
N ASP A 73 -15.86 1.31 -18.49
CA ASP A 73 -16.65 1.03 -19.68
C ASP A 73 -18.10 0.67 -19.34
N ASN A 74 -18.31 -0.08 -18.26
CA ASN A 74 -19.66 -0.45 -17.81
C ASN A 74 -20.51 0.75 -17.39
N LEU A 75 -19.93 1.87 -16.91
CA LEU A 75 -20.69 3.10 -16.64
C LEU A 75 -21.45 3.56 -17.89
N THR A 76 -20.75 3.59 -19.03
CA THR A 76 -21.32 4.00 -20.30
C THR A 76 -22.26 2.94 -20.87
N ALA A 77 -21.81 1.69 -20.95
CA ALA A 77 -22.55 0.58 -21.56
C ALA A 77 -23.89 0.31 -20.88
N LYS A 78 -23.90 0.41 -19.54
CA LYS A 78 -25.12 0.15 -18.72
C LYS A 78 -25.87 1.43 -18.34
N LYS A 79 -25.42 2.60 -18.82
CA LYS A 79 -26.02 3.91 -18.51
C LYS A 79 -26.19 4.16 -17.02
N ILE A 80 -25.15 3.83 -16.24
CA ILE A 80 -25.17 3.96 -14.79
C ILE A 80 -25.07 5.43 -14.40
N LYS A 81 -25.95 5.86 -13.51
CA LYS A 81 -25.89 7.22 -12.93
C LYS A 81 -25.01 7.17 -11.67
N VAL A 82 -23.81 7.75 -11.74
CA VAL A 82 -22.82 7.75 -10.66
C VAL A 82 -23.42 8.23 -9.33
N ALA A 83 -24.19 9.32 -9.35
CA ALA A 83 -24.84 9.86 -8.16
C ALA A 83 -25.88 8.92 -7.48
N LYS A 84 -26.21 7.78 -8.11
CA LYS A 84 -27.12 6.78 -7.55
C LYS A 84 -26.40 5.53 -7.03
N LEU A 85 -25.09 5.46 -7.21
CA LEU A 85 -24.33 4.34 -6.67
C LEU A 85 -24.37 4.37 -5.14
N PRO A 86 -24.62 3.21 -4.50
CA PRO A 86 -24.59 3.11 -3.05
C PRO A 86 -23.23 3.54 -2.49
N HIS A 87 -23.23 4.39 -1.48
CA HIS A 87 -22.02 4.86 -0.82
C HIS A 87 -21.57 3.89 0.27
N LEU A 88 -20.27 3.65 0.34
CA LEU A 88 -19.61 2.97 1.46
C LEU A 88 -18.55 3.93 2.04
N GLU A 89 -18.59 4.12 3.36
CA GLU A 89 -17.58 4.93 4.06
C GLU A 89 -16.18 4.30 3.94
N LEU A 90 -15.17 5.13 3.85
CA LEU A 90 -13.77 4.69 3.80
C LEU A 90 -13.42 3.86 5.05
N PHE A 91 -12.73 2.73 4.87
CA PHE A 91 -12.35 1.74 5.89
C PHE A 91 -13.51 0.99 6.55
N LYS A 92 -14.74 1.16 6.11
CA LYS A 92 -15.85 0.31 6.55
C LYS A 92 -15.73 -1.05 5.86
N THR A 93 -15.63 -2.10 6.66
CA THR A 93 -15.58 -3.49 6.16
C THR A 93 -16.90 -3.91 5.53
N ILE A 94 -16.84 -4.70 4.47
CA ILE A 94 -18.01 -5.28 3.83
C ILE A 94 -17.70 -6.70 3.32
N LYS A 95 -18.55 -7.65 3.69
CA LYS A 95 -18.49 -9.01 3.13
C LYS A 95 -18.96 -9.01 1.67
N ILE A 96 -18.35 -9.82 0.84
CA ILE A 96 -18.71 -9.90 -0.60
C ILE A 96 -20.19 -10.14 -0.81
N ASN A 97 -20.81 -11.01 0.01
CA ASN A 97 -22.24 -11.33 -0.10
C ASN A 97 -23.16 -10.16 0.29
N ASN A 98 -22.63 -9.11 0.91
CA ASN A 98 -23.35 -7.92 1.35
C ASN A 98 -23.12 -6.72 0.43
N ILE A 99 -22.33 -6.87 -0.64
CA ILE A 99 -22.14 -5.81 -1.63
C ILE A 99 -23.48 -5.57 -2.34
N PRO A 100 -23.93 -4.31 -2.45
CA PRO A 100 -25.16 -3.99 -3.16
C PRO A 100 -25.18 -4.52 -4.59
N PRO A 101 -26.32 -5.05 -5.08
CA PRO A 101 -26.43 -5.56 -6.44
C PRO A 101 -26.01 -4.55 -7.51
N GLU A 102 -26.27 -3.26 -7.31
CA GLU A 102 -25.90 -2.17 -8.21
C GLU A 102 -24.37 -2.07 -8.38
N ILE A 103 -23.62 -2.29 -7.30
CA ILE A 103 -22.15 -2.29 -7.32
C ILE A 103 -21.63 -3.56 -8.03
N ILE A 104 -22.23 -4.72 -7.76
CA ILE A 104 -21.85 -5.97 -8.44
C ILE A 104 -22.19 -5.90 -9.92
N ASP A 105 -23.35 -5.34 -10.29
CA ASP A 105 -23.71 -5.15 -11.69
C ASP A 105 -22.72 -4.21 -12.40
N TRP A 106 -22.31 -3.16 -11.76
CA TRP A 106 -21.34 -2.21 -12.30
C TRP A 106 -19.91 -2.77 -12.38
N ALA A 107 -19.35 -3.12 -11.23
CA ALA A 107 -17.91 -3.44 -11.11
C ALA A 107 -17.60 -4.91 -11.40
N GLY A 108 -18.59 -5.78 -11.33
CA GLY A 108 -18.44 -7.23 -11.50
C GLY A 108 -17.96 -7.93 -10.22
N LEU A 109 -18.51 -9.11 -9.96
CA LEU A 109 -18.14 -9.92 -8.79
C LEU A 109 -16.66 -10.35 -8.84
N THR A 110 -16.13 -10.62 -10.02
CA THR A 110 -14.75 -11.11 -10.22
C THR A 110 -13.71 -10.15 -9.61
N LEU A 111 -13.88 -8.83 -9.76
CA LEU A 111 -12.99 -7.85 -9.15
C LEU A 111 -12.91 -8.04 -7.63
N PHE A 112 -14.04 -8.15 -6.96
CA PHE A 112 -14.09 -8.31 -5.49
C PHE A 112 -13.55 -9.67 -5.03
N LEU A 113 -13.74 -10.73 -5.80
CA LEU A 113 -13.12 -12.03 -5.54
C LEU A 113 -11.59 -11.94 -5.62
N ARG A 114 -11.05 -11.22 -6.61
CA ARG A 114 -9.61 -10.98 -6.75
C ARG A 114 -9.06 -10.14 -5.59
N VAL A 115 -9.74 -9.07 -5.21
CA VAL A 115 -9.39 -8.25 -4.05
C VAL A 115 -9.36 -9.08 -2.78
N ARG A 116 -10.35 -9.96 -2.58
CA ARG A 116 -10.40 -10.92 -1.47
C ARG A 116 -9.19 -11.87 -1.47
N THR A 117 -8.86 -12.47 -2.62
CA THR A 117 -7.69 -13.37 -2.72
C THR A 117 -6.40 -12.62 -2.36
N LEU A 118 -6.22 -11.39 -2.87
CA LEU A 118 -5.05 -10.59 -2.56
C LEU A 118 -4.98 -10.23 -1.06
N ALA A 119 -6.11 -9.90 -0.43
CA ALA A 119 -6.19 -9.67 1.02
C ALA A 119 -5.79 -10.91 1.82
N GLN A 120 -6.25 -12.09 1.41
CA GLN A 120 -5.89 -13.35 2.02
C GLN A 120 -4.37 -13.61 1.93
N ARG A 121 -3.75 -13.44 0.74
CA ARG A 121 -2.31 -13.64 0.56
C ARG A 121 -1.48 -12.64 1.36
N THR A 122 -1.96 -11.38 1.46
CA THR A 122 -1.33 -10.36 2.30
C THR A 122 -1.37 -10.73 3.78
N ALA A 123 -2.51 -11.19 4.27
CA ALA A 123 -2.65 -11.64 5.67
C ALA A 123 -1.76 -12.86 5.95
N GLU A 124 -1.75 -13.86 5.09
CA GLU A 124 -0.92 -15.07 5.20
C GLU A 124 0.59 -14.72 5.20
N MET A 125 1.02 -13.75 4.39
CA MET A 125 2.39 -13.22 4.41
C MET A 125 2.73 -12.60 5.76
N HIS A 126 1.85 -11.73 6.28
CA HIS A 126 2.09 -11.07 7.57
C HIS A 126 2.04 -12.04 8.75
N ILE A 127 1.15 -13.04 8.71
CA ILE A 127 1.12 -14.14 9.70
C ILE A 127 2.46 -14.89 9.68
N ALA A 128 2.98 -15.21 8.50
CA ALA A 128 4.27 -15.87 8.37
C ALA A 128 5.42 -14.99 8.91
N LEU A 129 5.43 -13.69 8.56
CA LEU A 129 6.47 -12.75 9.01
C LEU A 129 6.42 -12.45 10.52
N GLY A 130 5.29 -12.65 11.18
CA GLY A 130 5.10 -12.48 12.64
C GLY A 130 5.00 -13.80 13.42
N GLY A 131 5.13 -14.95 12.75
CA GLY A 131 4.87 -16.26 13.35
C GLY A 131 6.04 -16.90 14.12
N ASP A 132 7.21 -16.28 14.14
CA ASP A 132 8.40 -16.85 14.77
C ASP A 132 8.76 -16.12 16.08
N THR A 133 8.89 -16.87 17.15
CA THR A 133 9.27 -16.36 18.46
C THR A 133 10.73 -16.64 18.83
N THR A 134 11.48 -17.34 17.97
CA THR A 134 12.86 -17.77 18.27
C THR A 134 13.91 -16.96 17.51
N ASP A 135 13.57 -16.41 16.34
CA ASP A 135 14.41 -15.48 15.60
C ASP A 135 14.06 -14.04 15.93
N THR A 136 14.95 -13.34 16.61
CA THR A 136 14.73 -11.94 17.03
C THR A 136 14.47 -10.99 15.86
N ALA A 137 14.93 -11.31 14.65
CA ALA A 137 14.64 -10.52 13.46
C ALA A 137 13.14 -10.55 13.09
N PHE A 138 12.45 -11.66 13.36
CA PHE A 138 11.05 -11.90 12.99
C PHE A 138 10.07 -11.95 14.17
N THR A 139 10.56 -12.11 15.40
CA THR A 139 9.70 -12.06 16.60
C THR A 139 8.92 -10.75 16.67
N PRO A 140 7.58 -10.76 16.79
CA PRO A 140 6.80 -9.54 16.94
C PRO A 140 7.23 -8.68 18.13
N THR A 141 7.06 -7.37 18.03
CA THR A 141 7.41 -6.42 19.09
C THR A 141 6.29 -5.42 19.32
N THR A 142 6.11 -5.03 20.59
CA THR A 142 5.16 -3.98 20.95
C THR A 142 5.70 -2.59 20.63
N TYR A 143 4.83 -1.58 20.64
CA TYR A 143 5.23 -0.18 20.50
C TYR A 143 5.96 0.28 21.78
N ASN A 144 6.92 1.16 21.61
CA ASN A 144 7.69 1.78 22.68
C ASN A 144 8.12 3.22 22.32
N GLY A 145 8.72 3.91 23.31
CA GLY A 145 9.17 5.29 23.15
C GLY A 145 10.23 5.45 22.05
N ASP A 146 11.17 4.52 21.94
CA ASP A 146 12.27 4.59 20.96
C ASP A 146 11.73 4.53 19.54
N TYR A 147 10.77 3.63 19.29
CA TYR A 147 10.08 3.57 17.99
C TYR A 147 9.32 4.86 17.68
N THR A 148 8.65 5.44 18.68
CA THR A 148 7.90 6.68 18.52
C THR A 148 8.83 7.84 18.14
N VAL A 149 9.97 7.95 18.81
CA VAL A 149 10.98 8.98 18.52
C VAL A 149 11.53 8.80 17.10
N TRP A 150 11.91 7.58 16.73
CA TRP A 150 12.39 7.26 15.40
C TRP A 150 11.36 7.62 14.34
N LEU A 151 10.10 7.20 14.51
CA LEU A 151 9.00 7.42 13.56
C LEU A 151 8.70 8.92 13.40
N LYS A 152 8.55 9.65 14.50
CA LYS A 152 8.26 11.09 14.47
C LYS A 152 9.37 11.88 13.78
N ASN A 153 10.63 11.60 14.09
CA ASN A 153 11.77 12.26 13.44
C ASN A 153 11.79 12.00 11.93
N ARG A 154 11.58 10.74 11.52
CA ARG A 154 11.49 10.36 10.11
C ARG A 154 10.38 11.10 9.38
N LEU A 155 9.18 11.10 9.94
CA LEU A 155 8.00 11.71 9.32
C LEU A 155 8.10 13.23 9.22
N ILE A 156 8.58 13.89 10.27
CA ILE A 156 8.79 15.35 10.24
C ILE A 156 9.82 15.74 9.18
N TYR A 157 10.91 14.98 9.09
CA TYR A 157 11.93 15.22 8.06
C TYR A 157 11.34 15.03 6.64
N GLN A 158 10.65 13.93 6.40
CA GLN A 158 9.99 13.67 5.11
C GLN A 158 8.98 14.77 4.78
N PHE A 159 8.10 15.11 5.73
CA PHE A 159 7.09 16.14 5.53
C PHE A 159 7.69 17.51 5.19
N GLN A 160 8.75 17.93 5.89
CA GLN A 160 9.44 19.20 5.60
C GLN A 160 10.04 19.20 4.20
N ASN A 161 10.67 18.10 3.79
CA ASN A 161 11.21 17.97 2.44
C ASN A 161 10.11 18.06 1.38
N ARG A 162 8.92 17.48 1.63
CA ARG A 162 7.80 17.54 0.68
C ARG A 162 7.16 18.92 0.62
N LEU A 163 7.08 19.66 1.74
CA LEU A 163 6.68 21.07 1.73
C LEU A 163 7.59 21.90 0.82
N ASN A 164 8.89 21.78 0.99
CA ASN A 164 9.87 22.48 0.15
C ASN A 164 9.72 22.09 -1.33
N THR A 165 9.49 20.79 -1.61
CA THR A 165 9.28 20.29 -2.98
C THR A 165 8.03 20.89 -3.60
N ILE A 166 6.91 20.99 -2.85
CA ILE A 166 5.66 21.59 -3.34
C ILE A 166 5.89 23.07 -3.64
N GLU A 167 6.39 23.83 -2.67
CA GLU A 167 6.62 25.27 -2.82
C GLU A 167 7.50 25.59 -4.04
N ASN A 168 8.54 24.78 -4.27
CA ASN A 168 9.44 24.94 -5.42
C ASN A 168 8.84 24.52 -6.77
N ASN A 169 7.75 23.71 -6.78
CA ASN A 169 7.16 23.16 -7.99
C ASN A 169 5.73 23.68 -8.27
N LEU A 170 5.19 24.62 -7.48
CA LEU A 170 3.87 25.18 -7.71
C LEU A 170 3.69 25.70 -9.14
N HIS A 171 4.74 26.32 -9.72
CA HIS A 171 4.74 26.84 -11.08
C HIS A 171 4.58 25.78 -12.19
N LYS A 172 4.72 24.49 -11.85
CA LYS A 172 4.52 23.35 -12.76
C LYS A 172 3.12 22.76 -12.69
N LEU A 173 2.30 23.23 -11.76
CA LEU A 173 0.96 22.74 -11.52
C LEU A 173 -0.06 23.69 -12.16
N ASP A 174 -1.15 23.10 -12.63
CA ASP A 174 -2.31 23.82 -13.18
C ASP A 174 -3.63 23.20 -12.66
N GLY A 175 -4.75 23.90 -12.90
CA GLY A 175 -6.09 23.42 -12.60
C GLY A 175 -6.23 22.83 -11.20
N LEU A 176 -6.87 21.66 -11.11
CA LEU A 176 -7.15 20.97 -9.85
C LEU A 176 -5.87 20.63 -9.04
N ALA A 177 -4.77 20.28 -9.71
CA ALA A 177 -3.53 19.98 -9.01
C ALA A 177 -2.98 21.19 -8.24
N LEU A 178 -3.05 22.37 -8.85
CA LEU A 178 -2.63 23.63 -8.21
C LEU A 178 -3.53 23.99 -7.04
N GLU A 179 -4.85 23.88 -7.22
CA GLU A 179 -5.84 24.14 -6.15
C GLU A 179 -5.59 23.25 -4.93
N LEU A 180 -5.49 21.94 -5.12
CA LEU A 180 -5.22 20.98 -4.06
C LEU A 180 -3.85 21.20 -3.40
N ALA A 181 -2.83 21.63 -4.17
CA ALA A 181 -1.52 21.97 -3.61
C ALA A 181 -1.60 23.19 -2.68
N HIS A 182 -2.37 24.22 -3.02
CA HIS A 182 -2.64 25.34 -2.12
C HIS A 182 -3.38 24.92 -0.86
N GLN A 183 -4.43 24.11 -0.98
CA GLN A 183 -5.16 23.56 0.17
C GLN A 183 -4.23 22.75 1.10
N PHE A 184 -3.35 21.93 0.54
CA PHE A 184 -2.32 21.20 1.31
C PHE A 184 -1.38 22.15 2.08
N LEU A 185 -0.91 23.23 1.42
CA LEU A 185 -0.03 24.21 2.06
C LEU A 185 -0.75 24.97 3.18
N ASP A 186 -2.02 25.30 3.01
CA ASP A 186 -2.83 25.95 4.03
C ASP A 186 -3.03 25.02 5.25
N LYS A 187 -3.19 23.73 5.01
CA LYS A 187 -3.37 22.68 6.05
C LYS A 187 -2.07 22.12 6.62
N LYS A 188 -0.91 22.62 6.20
CA LYS A 188 0.41 22.08 6.60
C LYS A 188 0.61 21.96 8.12
N LYS A 189 0.05 22.87 8.92
CA LYS A 189 0.14 22.81 10.39
C LYS A 189 -0.68 21.67 10.96
N GLU A 190 -1.86 21.41 10.42
CA GLU A 190 -2.76 20.33 10.83
C GLU A 190 -2.16 18.97 10.48
N ILE A 191 -1.67 18.83 9.25
CA ILE A 191 -1.00 17.59 8.79
C ILE A 191 0.23 17.29 9.66
N ARG A 192 1.07 18.31 9.91
CA ARG A 192 2.23 18.15 10.79
C ARG A 192 1.82 17.73 12.21
N LYS A 193 0.77 18.36 12.74
CA LYS A 193 0.23 18.00 14.06
C LYS A 193 -0.24 16.55 14.10
N HIS A 194 -0.92 16.07 13.05
CA HIS A 194 -1.36 14.68 12.94
C HIS A 194 -0.18 13.69 13.11
N PHE A 195 0.97 13.95 12.46
CA PHE A 195 2.16 13.12 12.64
C PHE A 195 2.77 13.22 14.05
N LEU A 196 2.69 14.38 14.70
CA LEU A 196 3.19 14.58 16.06
C LEU A 196 2.30 13.95 17.13
N ASP A 197 1.00 13.84 16.87
CA ASP A 197 0.00 13.31 17.81
C ASP A 197 0.00 11.77 17.88
N PHE A 198 0.90 11.10 17.17
CA PHE A 198 1.06 9.64 17.28
C PHE A 198 1.33 9.23 18.73
N ASP A 199 0.36 8.53 19.33
CA ASP A 199 0.39 8.09 20.72
C ASP A 199 0.45 6.57 20.80
N TRP A 200 1.67 6.04 20.91
CA TRP A 200 1.94 4.60 20.98
C TRP A 200 1.32 3.95 22.24
N THR A 201 1.07 4.72 23.31
CA THR A 201 0.53 4.17 24.56
C THR A 201 -0.89 3.63 24.43
N LYS A 202 -1.61 4.07 23.41
CA LYS A 202 -2.97 3.62 23.08
C LYS A 202 -2.99 2.37 22.19
N LEU A 203 -1.83 1.97 21.65
CA LEU A 203 -1.74 0.85 20.72
C LEU A 203 -1.51 -0.45 21.49
N LYS A 204 -2.25 -1.50 21.08
CA LYS A 204 -2.17 -2.85 21.62
C LYS A 204 -1.70 -3.87 20.59
N SER A 205 -1.66 -3.47 19.32
CA SER A 205 -1.12 -4.26 18.23
C SER A 205 0.40 -4.44 18.32
N GLU A 206 0.93 -5.26 17.43
CA GLU A 206 2.34 -5.55 17.34
C GLU A 206 2.93 -5.06 16.04
N ARG A 207 4.24 -4.87 16.05
CA ARG A 207 5.05 -4.57 14.87
C ARG A 207 5.82 -5.83 14.47
N ILE A 208 5.85 -6.10 13.20
CA ILE A 208 6.55 -7.25 12.59
C ILE A 208 7.52 -6.78 11.52
N ARG A 209 8.33 -7.67 10.99
CA ARG A 209 8.96 -7.43 9.70
C ARG A 209 7.88 -7.35 8.65
N ILE A 210 7.96 -6.37 7.77
CA ILE A 210 6.99 -6.14 6.69
C ILE A 210 7.70 -6.18 5.35
N HIS A 211 6.91 -6.20 4.27
CA HIS A 211 7.42 -6.05 2.90
C HIS A 211 8.12 -4.68 2.72
N GLY A 212 7.49 -3.62 3.22
CA GLY A 212 8.07 -2.27 3.30
C GLY A 212 7.94 -1.42 2.04
N ASP A 213 7.67 -2.02 0.87
CA ASP A 213 7.30 -1.31 -0.38
C ASP A 213 6.24 -2.08 -1.15
N TYR A 214 5.14 -2.42 -0.45
CA TYR A 214 4.09 -3.28 -0.95
C TYR A 214 3.10 -2.54 -1.84
N HIS A 215 3.06 -2.91 -3.11
CA HIS A 215 2.16 -2.34 -4.12
C HIS A 215 1.86 -3.37 -5.24
N LEU A 216 0.89 -3.12 -6.10
CA LEU A 216 0.45 -4.04 -7.15
C LEU A 216 1.59 -4.46 -8.12
N GLY A 217 2.60 -3.63 -8.32
CA GLY A 217 3.77 -3.97 -9.15
C GLY A 217 4.70 -5.01 -8.50
N GLN A 218 4.56 -5.28 -7.20
CA GLN A 218 5.30 -6.32 -6.47
C GLN A 218 4.49 -7.61 -6.29
N VAL A 219 3.42 -7.77 -7.08
CA VAL A 219 2.53 -8.92 -7.04
C VAL A 219 2.39 -9.49 -8.44
N LEU A 220 2.66 -10.79 -8.62
CA LEU A 220 2.40 -11.51 -9.87
C LEU A 220 1.02 -12.16 -9.85
N VAL A 221 0.37 -12.17 -11.00
CA VAL A 221 -0.88 -12.90 -11.24
C VAL A 221 -0.56 -14.30 -11.75
N ASN A 222 -1.04 -15.34 -11.07
CA ASN A 222 -0.91 -16.73 -11.49
C ASN A 222 -2.29 -17.40 -11.46
N GLY A 223 -2.94 -17.49 -12.63
CA GLY A 223 -4.32 -17.97 -12.71
C GLY A 223 -5.25 -17.14 -11.85
N ASP A 224 -5.88 -17.77 -10.85
CA ASP A 224 -6.78 -17.10 -9.92
C ASP A 224 -6.09 -16.62 -8.64
N ASP A 225 -4.78 -16.72 -8.54
CA ASP A 225 -4.00 -16.45 -7.35
C ASP A 225 -2.91 -15.39 -7.56
N PHE A 226 -2.23 -15.01 -6.48
CA PHE A 226 -1.21 -13.98 -6.44
C PHE A 226 0.06 -14.45 -5.74
N TYR A 227 1.22 -14.02 -6.26
CA TYR A 227 2.53 -14.24 -5.66
C TYR A 227 3.20 -12.91 -5.34
N ILE A 228 3.69 -12.78 -4.12
CA ILE A 228 4.33 -11.56 -3.60
C ILE A 228 5.84 -11.68 -3.76
N LEU A 229 6.48 -10.64 -4.29
CA LEU A 229 7.93 -10.58 -4.56
C LEU A 229 8.57 -9.31 -4.04
N ASP A 230 9.93 -9.33 -4.06
CA ASP A 230 10.76 -8.13 -3.90
C ASP A 230 10.69 -7.46 -2.51
N PHE A 231 11.13 -8.20 -1.51
CA PHE A 231 11.15 -7.76 -0.10
C PHE A 231 12.32 -6.81 0.23
N GLU A 232 12.84 -6.06 -0.75
CA GLU A 232 13.93 -5.11 -0.49
C GLU A 232 13.51 -3.94 0.40
N GLY A 233 12.22 -3.65 0.49
CA GLY A 233 11.68 -2.46 1.16
C GLY A 233 11.90 -1.17 0.36
N GLU A 234 11.54 -0.04 0.95
CA GLU A 234 11.51 1.26 0.28
C GLU A 234 12.89 1.71 -0.19
N PRO A 235 13.09 1.97 -1.51
CA PRO A 235 14.42 2.25 -2.09
C PRO A 235 15.15 3.46 -1.51
N GLU A 236 14.43 4.49 -1.08
CA GLU A 236 15.00 5.71 -0.49
C GLU A 236 15.38 5.53 1.00
N SER A 237 14.94 4.46 1.63
CA SER A 237 15.27 4.17 3.03
C SER A 237 16.65 3.54 3.17
N THR A 238 17.32 3.81 4.30
CA THR A 238 18.58 3.14 4.62
C THR A 238 18.35 1.63 4.80
N ILE A 239 19.38 0.81 4.60
CA ILE A 239 19.29 -0.64 4.80
C ILE A 239 18.87 -1.00 6.22
N ARG A 240 19.26 -0.19 7.21
CA ARG A 240 18.85 -0.33 8.61
C ARG A 240 17.37 -0.06 8.80
N ASP A 241 16.84 1.01 8.20
CA ASP A 241 15.44 1.41 8.33
C ASP A 241 14.50 0.39 7.68
N ARG A 242 14.93 -0.24 6.57
CA ARG A 242 14.18 -1.30 5.90
C ARG A 242 14.00 -2.56 6.77
N LYS A 243 14.84 -2.74 7.78
CA LYS A 243 14.77 -3.87 8.73
C LYS A 243 14.00 -3.54 10.00
N VAL A 244 13.61 -2.29 10.22
CA VAL A 244 12.80 -1.90 11.38
C VAL A 244 11.43 -2.55 11.30
N LYS A 245 11.01 -3.21 12.38
CA LYS A 245 9.64 -3.74 12.50
C LYS A 245 8.63 -2.60 12.54
N GLN A 246 7.57 -2.75 11.78
CA GLN A 246 6.55 -1.74 11.59
C GLN A 246 5.16 -2.39 11.70
N PRO A 247 4.07 -1.61 11.86
CA PRO A 247 2.73 -2.17 11.83
C PRO A 247 2.47 -2.84 10.46
N PRO A 248 1.92 -4.07 10.41
CA PRO A 248 1.60 -4.73 9.14
C PRO A 248 0.62 -3.92 8.30
N LEU A 249 -0.21 -3.08 8.92
CA LEU A 249 -1.11 -2.16 8.23
C LEU A 249 -0.39 -1.12 7.36
N LYS A 250 0.93 -0.95 7.49
CA LYS A 250 1.72 -0.10 6.59
C LYS A 250 1.79 -0.68 5.17
N ASP A 251 1.97 -1.99 5.04
CA ASP A 251 1.91 -2.67 3.74
C ASP A 251 0.48 -2.61 3.16
N VAL A 252 -0.54 -2.83 4.00
CA VAL A 252 -1.95 -2.68 3.60
C VAL A 252 -2.22 -1.26 3.06
N ALA A 253 -1.72 -0.24 3.75
CA ALA A 253 -1.84 1.15 3.30
C ALA A 253 -1.13 1.40 1.96
N GLY A 254 0.07 0.82 1.75
CA GLY A 254 0.79 0.87 0.48
C GLY A 254 -0.01 0.25 -0.67
N LEU A 255 -0.64 -0.89 -0.42
CA LEU A 255 -1.50 -1.55 -1.41
C LEU A 255 -2.78 -0.74 -1.71
N PHE A 256 -3.41 -0.14 -0.70
CA PHE A 256 -4.56 0.75 -0.90
C PHE A 256 -4.19 1.97 -1.73
N ARG A 257 -3.02 2.57 -1.47
CA ARG A 257 -2.50 3.62 -2.34
C ARG A 257 -2.32 3.13 -3.78
N SER A 258 -1.84 1.90 -3.97
CA SER A 258 -1.71 1.30 -5.30
C SER A 258 -3.06 1.09 -6.00
N PHE A 259 -4.13 0.69 -5.29
CA PHE A 259 -5.49 0.65 -5.85
C PHE A 259 -5.95 2.05 -6.29
N HIS A 260 -5.77 3.03 -5.43
CA HIS A 260 -6.12 4.42 -5.73
C HIS A 260 -5.39 4.92 -6.97
N TYR A 261 -4.09 4.64 -7.08
CA TYR A 261 -3.30 4.96 -8.28
C TYR A 261 -3.82 4.26 -9.52
N ALA A 262 -4.18 2.98 -9.45
CA ALA A 262 -4.70 2.24 -10.59
C ALA A 262 -6.01 2.84 -11.12
N ILE A 263 -6.92 3.24 -10.22
CA ILE A 263 -8.18 3.90 -10.57
C ILE A 263 -7.92 5.23 -11.26
N TYR A 264 -7.11 6.10 -10.66
CA TYR A 264 -6.83 7.42 -11.24
C TYR A 264 -6.00 7.34 -12.52
N ALA A 265 -5.04 6.42 -12.61
CA ALA A 265 -4.30 6.18 -13.84
C ALA A 265 -5.23 5.77 -14.98
N THR A 266 -6.20 4.90 -14.71
CA THR A 266 -7.21 4.52 -15.71
C THR A 266 -8.03 5.73 -16.15
N ILE A 267 -8.51 6.55 -15.21
CA ILE A 267 -9.25 7.77 -15.54
C ILE A 267 -8.42 8.72 -16.39
N PHE A 268 -7.18 9.03 -16.00
CA PHE A 268 -6.33 9.98 -16.74
C PHE A 268 -5.91 9.48 -18.10
N ASN A 269 -5.62 8.20 -18.25
CA ASN A 269 -5.20 7.62 -19.52
C ASN A 269 -6.36 7.50 -20.52
N ASN A 270 -7.60 7.38 -20.04
CA ASN A 270 -8.77 7.06 -20.85
C ASN A 270 -9.90 8.10 -20.73
N LYS A 271 -9.65 9.30 -20.16
CA LYS A 271 -10.68 10.31 -19.92
C LYS A 271 -11.52 10.65 -21.16
N ASP A 272 -10.89 10.72 -22.33
CA ASP A 272 -11.55 11.05 -23.59
C ASP A 272 -12.41 9.88 -24.15
N LYS A 273 -12.26 8.67 -23.60
CA LYS A 273 -13.06 7.49 -23.90
C LYS A 273 -14.42 7.52 -23.20
N TYR A 274 -14.49 8.17 -22.02
CA TYR A 274 -15.68 8.16 -21.18
C TYR A 274 -16.49 9.46 -21.34
N PRO A 275 -17.81 9.37 -21.64
CA PRO A 275 -18.67 10.54 -21.82
C PRO A 275 -19.18 11.10 -20.47
N PHE A 276 -18.27 11.32 -19.52
CA PHE A 276 -18.55 11.84 -18.17
C PHE A 276 -17.62 12.99 -17.87
N GLU A 277 -18.10 13.93 -17.05
CA GLU A 277 -17.23 14.94 -16.47
C GLU A 277 -16.20 14.32 -15.53
N LEU A 278 -15.04 14.96 -15.41
CA LEU A 278 -13.92 14.41 -14.63
C LEU A 278 -14.28 14.17 -13.15
N GLU A 279 -15.09 15.04 -12.57
CA GLU A 279 -15.56 14.92 -11.18
C GLU A 279 -16.53 13.73 -11.00
N GLU A 280 -17.35 13.40 -12.01
CA GLU A 280 -18.17 12.20 -11.98
C GLU A 280 -17.31 10.94 -12.03
N LEU A 281 -16.27 10.92 -12.87
CA LEU A 281 -15.31 9.80 -12.92
C LEU A 281 -14.55 9.64 -11.60
N PHE A 282 -14.16 10.74 -10.96
CA PHE A 282 -13.54 10.69 -9.64
C PHE A 282 -14.50 10.16 -8.57
N SER A 283 -15.75 10.59 -8.57
CA SER A 283 -16.77 10.10 -7.64
C SER A 283 -17.04 8.60 -7.81
N ALA A 284 -17.12 8.13 -9.07
CA ALA A 284 -17.21 6.70 -9.35
C ALA A 284 -15.95 5.96 -8.87
N GLY A 285 -14.76 6.50 -9.12
CA GLY A 285 -13.50 5.95 -8.69
C GLY A 285 -13.38 5.82 -7.17
N GLU A 286 -13.82 6.83 -6.43
CA GLU A 286 -13.86 6.81 -4.96
C GLU A 286 -14.84 5.75 -4.43
N THR A 287 -16.02 5.63 -5.07
CA THR A 287 -16.98 4.57 -4.74
C THR A 287 -16.36 3.19 -4.95
N LEU A 288 -15.73 2.96 -6.11
CA LEU A 288 -15.05 1.69 -6.41
C LEU A 288 -13.95 1.39 -5.38
N PHE A 289 -13.12 2.38 -5.09
CA PHE A 289 -12.03 2.29 -4.12
C PHE A 289 -12.54 1.88 -2.74
N ASN A 290 -13.60 2.52 -2.24
CA ASN A 290 -14.16 2.23 -0.93
C ASN A 290 -14.68 0.79 -0.82
N TYR A 291 -15.33 0.26 -1.86
CA TYR A 291 -15.76 -1.14 -1.89
C TYR A 291 -14.58 -2.12 -1.98
N MET A 292 -13.55 -1.81 -2.78
CA MET A 292 -12.33 -2.63 -2.84
C MET A 292 -11.64 -2.69 -1.46
N VAL A 293 -11.47 -1.54 -0.82
CA VAL A 293 -10.89 -1.42 0.53
C VAL A 293 -11.74 -2.15 1.56
N GLY A 294 -13.06 -2.00 1.50
CA GLY A 294 -13.98 -2.65 2.44
C GLY A 294 -13.92 -4.17 2.37
N VAL A 295 -13.90 -4.76 1.17
CA VAL A 295 -13.75 -6.22 0.95
C VAL A 295 -12.36 -6.69 1.39
N PHE A 296 -11.32 -5.93 1.05
CA PHE A 296 -9.96 -6.26 1.45
C PHE A 296 -9.83 -6.32 2.97
N LEU A 297 -10.29 -5.28 3.67
CA LEU A 297 -10.21 -5.19 5.13
C LEU A 297 -11.00 -6.27 5.83
N ASP A 298 -12.21 -6.58 5.37
CA ASP A 298 -13.02 -7.67 5.94
C ASP A 298 -12.24 -8.99 5.94
N THR A 299 -11.69 -9.36 4.78
CA THR A 299 -10.92 -10.60 4.62
C THR A 299 -9.59 -10.57 5.38
N TYR A 300 -8.86 -9.46 5.30
CA TYR A 300 -7.55 -9.31 5.94
C TYR A 300 -7.66 -9.41 7.47
N ILE A 301 -8.64 -8.73 8.08
CA ILE A 301 -8.88 -8.75 9.52
C ILE A 301 -9.29 -10.15 9.99
N GLU A 302 -10.22 -10.79 9.27
CA GLU A 302 -10.65 -12.16 9.57
C GLU A 302 -9.46 -13.13 9.56
N LYS A 303 -8.64 -13.10 8.50
CA LYS A 303 -7.46 -13.96 8.36
C LYS A 303 -6.37 -13.66 9.37
N ALA A 304 -6.11 -12.39 9.68
CA ALA A 304 -5.16 -12.00 10.71
C ALA A 304 -5.57 -12.54 12.09
N GLN A 305 -6.87 -12.48 12.43
CA GLN A 305 -7.41 -13.05 13.67
C GLN A 305 -7.31 -14.58 13.71
N GLU A 306 -7.66 -15.28 12.62
CA GLU A 306 -7.49 -16.73 12.49
C GLU A 306 -6.04 -17.17 12.68
N GLY A 307 -5.09 -16.38 12.17
CA GLY A 307 -3.64 -16.63 12.27
C GLY A 307 -3.00 -16.09 13.54
N ASN A 308 -3.78 -15.57 14.52
CA ASN A 308 -3.30 -14.96 15.76
C ASN A 308 -2.30 -13.80 15.54
N LEU A 309 -2.39 -13.08 14.42
CA LEU A 309 -1.63 -11.86 14.19
C LEU A 309 -2.33 -10.69 14.88
N ASN A 310 -1.64 -10.09 15.86
CA ASN A 310 -2.20 -8.99 16.64
C ASN A 310 -2.08 -7.66 15.88
N ILE A 311 -3.11 -7.31 15.10
CA ILE A 311 -3.22 -6.03 14.38
C ILE A 311 -3.99 -4.95 15.15
N GLY A 312 -4.39 -5.22 16.39
CA GLY A 312 -5.17 -4.32 17.23
C GLY A 312 -6.69 -4.43 17.05
N TYR A 313 -7.42 -3.55 17.71
CA TYR A 313 -8.88 -3.46 17.63
C TYR A 313 -9.34 -2.43 16.58
N ASN A 314 -10.62 -2.44 16.23
CA ASN A 314 -11.14 -1.65 15.10
C ASN A 314 -10.74 -0.17 15.07
N LYS A 315 -10.76 0.53 16.23
CA LYS A 315 -10.35 1.95 16.29
C LYS A 315 -8.84 2.13 16.07
N GLU A 316 -8.04 1.19 16.52
CA GLU A 316 -6.59 1.17 16.32
C GLU A 316 -6.25 0.89 14.85
N ILE A 317 -6.94 -0.08 14.23
CA ILE A 317 -6.79 -0.39 12.80
C ILE A 317 -7.10 0.86 11.96
N ALA A 318 -8.23 1.52 12.21
CA ALA A 318 -8.60 2.75 11.49
C ALA A 318 -7.58 3.87 11.69
N PHE A 319 -7.09 4.05 12.93
CA PHE A 319 -6.04 5.03 13.24
C PHE A 319 -4.74 4.74 12.49
N LEU A 320 -4.24 3.51 12.56
CA LEU A 320 -2.99 3.11 11.89
C LEU A 320 -3.10 3.18 10.38
N LEU A 321 -4.24 2.80 9.78
CA LEU A 321 -4.47 2.93 8.35
C LEU A 321 -4.43 4.39 7.91
N LYS A 322 -5.20 5.28 8.57
CA LYS A 322 -5.17 6.72 8.28
C LYS A 322 -3.76 7.27 8.35
N TYR A 323 -3.03 6.90 9.41
CA TYR A 323 -1.66 7.35 9.63
C TYR A 323 -0.70 6.87 8.52
N CYS A 324 -0.71 5.58 8.20
CA CYS A 324 0.17 4.99 7.19
C CYS A 324 -0.16 5.46 5.76
N ILE A 325 -1.46 5.64 5.43
CA ILE A 325 -1.86 6.16 4.12
C ILE A 325 -1.43 7.62 3.97
N LEU A 326 -1.58 8.43 5.02
CA LEU A 326 -1.11 9.82 5.00
C LEU A 326 0.41 9.89 4.83
N GLU A 327 1.18 9.06 5.56
CA GLU A 327 2.65 8.95 5.38
C GLU A 327 3.00 8.66 3.93
N LYS A 328 2.37 7.61 3.34
CA LYS A 328 2.65 7.18 1.97
C LYS A 328 2.22 8.24 0.94
N ALA A 329 1.06 8.88 1.11
CA ALA A 329 0.57 9.91 0.21
C ALA A 329 1.49 11.16 0.21
N VAL A 330 1.98 11.58 1.38
CA VAL A 330 2.96 12.67 1.48
C VAL A 330 4.27 12.28 0.79
N TYR A 331 4.73 11.05 0.94
CA TYR A 331 5.91 10.54 0.23
C TYR A 331 5.72 10.59 -1.31
N GLU A 332 4.60 10.03 -1.80
CA GLU A 332 4.25 9.97 -3.21
C GLU A 332 4.15 11.36 -3.85
N LEU A 333 3.61 12.34 -3.13
CA LEU A 333 3.50 13.71 -3.61
C LEU A 333 4.85 14.29 -4.07
N GLY A 334 5.92 14.04 -3.32
CA GLY A 334 7.25 14.47 -3.72
C GLY A 334 7.76 13.77 -4.98
N TYR A 335 7.46 12.50 -5.13
CA TYR A 335 7.81 11.74 -6.33
C TYR A 335 7.08 12.28 -7.57
N GLU A 336 5.77 12.49 -7.48
CA GLU A 336 4.96 12.99 -8.59
C GLU A 336 5.35 14.40 -9.02
N LEU A 337 5.58 15.31 -8.08
CA LEU A 337 6.01 16.68 -8.38
C LEU A 337 7.33 16.74 -9.15
N ASN A 338 8.23 15.79 -8.91
CA ASN A 338 9.51 15.72 -9.60
C ASN A 338 9.43 14.98 -10.95
N SER A 339 8.54 14.00 -11.09
CA SER A 339 8.51 13.08 -12.23
C SER A 339 7.32 13.31 -13.16
N ARG A 340 6.13 13.53 -12.61
CA ARG A 340 4.85 13.61 -13.32
C ARG A 340 3.91 14.62 -12.63
N PRO A 341 4.17 15.95 -12.70
CA PRO A 341 3.44 16.95 -11.92
C PRO A 341 1.91 16.87 -12.00
N ARG A 342 1.36 16.51 -13.18
CA ARG A 342 -0.09 16.32 -13.37
C ARG A 342 -0.68 15.20 -12.51
N TRP A 343 0.11 14.21 -12.11
CA TRP A 343 -0.31 13.10 -11.26
C TRP A 343 -0.30 13.47 -9.76
N ALA A 344 0.21 14.64 -9.41
CA ALA A 344 0.15 15.15 -8.03
C ALA A 344 -1.29 15.26 -7.49
N VAL A 345 -2.31 15.33 -8.37
CA VAL A 345 -3.72 15.23 -7.99
C VAL A 345 -4.00 13.97 -7.16
N ILE A 346 -3.38 12.82 -7.49
CA ILE A 346 -3.66 11.54 -6.84
C ILE A 346 -3.27 11.55 -5.36
N PRO A 347 -2.00 11.84 -4.98
CA PRO A 347 -1.66 11.93 -3.57
C PRO A 347 -2.33 13.11 -2.86
N LEU A 348 -2.53 14.25 -3.52
CA LEU A 348 -3.23 15.40 -2.92
C LEU A 348 -4.68 15.09 -2.57
N ARG A 349 -5.46 14.46 -3.45
CA ARG A 349 -6.82 13.99 -3.13
C ARG A 349 -6.82 12.95 -2.02
N GLY A 350 -5.86 12.02 -2.03
CA GLY A 350 -5.71 11.03 -0.96
C GLY A 350 -5.43 11.67 0.41
N ILE A 351 -4.65 12.75 0.45
CA ILE A 351 -4.41 13.52 1.68
C ILE A 351 -5.68 14.25 2.10
N ALA A 352 -6.35 14.95 1.18
CA ALA A 352 -7.58 15.67 1.44
C ALA A 352 -8.68 14.76 2.01
N SER A 353 -8.89 13.59 1.40
CA SER A 353 -9.85 12.57 1.84
C SER A 353 -9.58 12.08 3.27
N ILE A 354 -8.30 11.89 3.65
CA ILE A 354 -7.93 11.44 4.99
C ILE A 354 -8.04 12.54 6.04
N MET A 355 -7.71 13.76 5.65
CA MET A 355 -7.76 14.95 6.52
C MET A 355 -9.16 15.60 6.56
N GLU A 356 -10.11 15.10 5.76
CA GLU A 356 -11.51 15.58 5.70
C GLU A 356 -11.63 17.07 5.30
N TYR A 357 -10.90 17.49 4.24
CA TYR A 357 -11.04 18.83 3.64
C TYR A 357 -11.09 18.79 2.12
#